data_d1540f499e004281dad2e076ca455211
#
_entry.id   d1540f499e004281dad2e076ca455211
#
_cell.length_a   1.000
_cell.length_b   1.000
_cell.length_c   1.000
_cell.angle_alpha   90.00
_cell.angle_beta   90.00
_cell.angle_gamma   90.00
#
_symmetry.space_group_name_H-M   'P 1'
#
loop_
_entity.id
_entity.type
_entity.pdbx_description
1 polymer ?
#
loop_
_entity_poly.entity_id
_entity_poly.type
_entity_poly.pdbx_seq_one_letter_code
_entity_poly.pdbx_strand_id
1 'polypeptide(L)'
;PERITKPLIRKKGIKKDPKEKLDPLNPLSHFREATWEEALDLAASKLSSIRDAEGGDDALAGFGCAKGSNEEAYLFQKLIRVGFRNNNVDHCTRMCHASSVAALMEAIGTGAVTAPVSEVKNAEVAILIGCRPTQNHPVAATFIKNAVKNNVLKLIVLDPREQDLSRIAEKSLQFKPGAD
;
A
#
# COMPACT_ATOMS: atom_id res chain seq x y z
N PRO A 1 21.90 6.80 7.07
CA PRO A 1 23.05 7.36 6.33
C PRO A 1 23.02 7.06 4.83
N GLU A 2 22.22 6.11 4.39
CA GLU A 2 22.16 5.62 2.99
C GLU A 2 20.98 6.20 2.18
N ARG A 3 20.26 7.14 2.75
CA ARG A 3 19.10 7.75 2.08
C ARG A 3 19.56 8.77 1.04
N ILE A 4 19.03 8.66 -0.17
CA ILE A 4 19.22 9.67 -1.23
C ILE A 4 18.55 10.97 -0.78
N THR A 5 19.32 12.05 -0.72
CA THR A 5 18.85 13.38 -0.23
C THR A 5 18.67 14.39 -1.36
N LYS A 6 19.15 14.08 -2.55
CA LYS A 6 19.02 14.91 -3.75
C LYS A 6 18.43 14.11 -4.90
N PRO A 7 17.70 14.73 -5.82
CA PRO A 7 17.27 14.06 -7.04
C PRO A 7 18.44 13.54 -7.85
N LEU A 8 18.24 12.38 -8.48
CA LEU A 8 19.22 11.76 -9.36
C LEU A 8 18.67 11.69 -10.78
N ILE A 9 19.42 12.25 -11.73
CA ILE A 9 19.10 12.18 -13.16
C ILE A 9 20.12 11.28 -13.84
N ARG A 10 19.63 10.40 -14.75
CA ARG A 10 20.51 9.53 -15.54
C ARG A 10 21.46 10.37 -16.39
N LYS A 11 22.74 10.00 -16.40
CA LYS A 11 23.76 10.68 -17.19
C LYS A 11 23.43 10.59 -18.69
N LYS A 12 23.72 11.66 -19.41
CA LYS A 12 23.57 11.70 -20.87
C LYS A 12 24.40 10.60 -21.53
N GLY A 13 23.81 9.88 -22.48
CA GLY A 13 24.47 8.78 -23.19
C GLY A 13 24.36 7.41 -22.51
N ILE A 14 23.99 7.33 -21.24
CA ILE A 14 23.76 6.04 -20.56
C ILE A 14 22.33 5.57 -20.85
N LYS A 15 22.20 4.49 -21.59
CA LYS A 15 20.90 3.88 -21.91
C LYS A 15 20.38 3.06 -20.71
N LYS A 16 19.07 2.93 -20.58
CA LYS A 16 18.45 2.01 -19.64
C LYS A 16 18.55 0.60 -20.23
N ASP A 17 19.35 -0.25 -19.59
CA ASP A 17 19.43 -1.68 -19.92
C ASP A 17 18.80 -2.50 -18.77
N PRO A 18 17.68 -3.21 -19.02
CA PRO A 18 17.05 -4.05 -18.00
C PRO A 18 17.90 -5.24 -17.54
N LYS A 19 18.91 -5.62 -18.32
CA LYS A 19 19.82 -6.73 -18.02
C LYS A 19 21.04 -6.29 -17.21
N GLU A 20 21.33 -4.99 -17.17
CA GLU A 20 22.44 -4.44 -16.44
C GLU A 20 22.13 -4.42 -14.94
N LYS A 21 23.00 -5.05 -14.15
CA LYS A 21 22.93 -4.99 -12.69
C LYS A 21 23.60 -3.71 -12.22
N LEU A 22 22.80 -2.73 -11.83
CA LEU A 22 23.30 -1.52 -11.20
C LEU A 22 23.75 -1.84 -9.78
N ASP A 23 24.93 -1.29 -9.38
CA ASP A 23 25.36 -1.34 -7.99
C ASP A 23 24.50 -0.36 -7.15
N PRO A 24 23.67 -0.84 -6.24
CA PRO A 24 22.84 0.03 -5.41
C PRO A 24 23.65 0.90 -4.45
N LEU A 25 24.89 0.51 -4.15
CA LEU A 25 25.80 1.28 -3.29
C LEU A 25 26.54 2.38 -4.06
N ASN A 26 26.53 2.31 -5.40
CA ASN A 26 27.16 3.32 -6.26
C ASN A 26 26.19 3.81 -7.37
N PRO A 27 25.08 4.47 -6.99
CA PRO A 27 24.11 4.97 -7.99
C PRO A 27 24.70 6.04 -8.90
N LEU A 28 25.73 6.75 -8.45
CA LEU A 28 26.38 7.81 -9.23
C LEU A 28 27.22 7.30 -10.41
N SER A 29 27.43 5.99 -10.55
CA SER A 29 27.98 5.42 -11.78
C SER A 29 27.14 5.78 -13.02
N HIS A 30 25.82 5.68 -12.90
CA HIS A 30 24.84 5.90 -13.99
C HIS A 30 24.04 7.18 -13.87
N PHE A 31 24.02 7.75 -12.68
CA PHE A 31 23.23 8.95 -12.37
C PHE A 31 24.15 10.09 -11.94
N ARG A 32 23.63 11.29 -12.01
CA ARG A 32 24.23 12.49 -11.40
C ARG A 32 23.24 13.16 -10.48
N GLU A 33 23.73 13.86 -9.50
CA GLU A 33 22.92 14.73 -8.67
C GLU A 33 22.33 15.88 -9.51
N ALA A 34 21.14 16.30 -9.16
CA ALA A 34 20.42 17.41 -9.77
C ALA A 34 19.73 18.26 -8.70
N THR A 35 19.33 19.47 -9.05
CA THR A 35 18.41 20.26 -8.24
C THR A 35 16.98 19.71 -8.38
N TRP A 36 16.11 20.02 -7.43
CA TRP A 36 14.70 19.67 -7.54
C TRP A 36 14.03 20.32 -8.75
N GLU A 37 14.36 21.59 -9.03
CA GLU A 37 13.86 22.32 -10.19
C GLU A 37 14.21 21.60 -11.49
N GLU A 38 15.51 21.31 -11.69
CA GLU A 38 15.96 20.58 -12.88
C GLU A 38 15.28 19.20 -13.04
N ALA A 39 15.13 18.46 -11.94
CA ALA A 39 14.52 17.14 -11.99
C ALA A 39 13.03 17.19 -12.32
N LEU A 40 12.31 18.14 -11.73
CA LEU A 40 10.88 18.35 -11.96
C LEU A 40 10.62 18.85 -13.38
N ASP A 41 11.41 19.79 -13.88
CA ASP A 41 11.29 20.31 -15.26
C ASP A 41 11.55 19.20 -16.28
N LEU A 42 12.57 18.37 -16.04
CA LEU A 42 12.85 17.24 -16.91
C LEU A 42 11.69 16.22 -16.90
N ALA A 43 11.15 15.91 -15.73
CA ALA A 43 10.01 14.98 -15.61
C ALA A 43 8.76 15.55 -16.29
N ALA A 44 8.41 16.81 -15.99
CA ALA A 44 7.25 17.48 -16.56
C ALA A 44 7.34 17.58 -18.08
N SER A 45 8.48 18.03 -18.62
CA SER A 45 8.67 18.13 -20.08
C SER A 45 8.55 16.78 -20.78
N LYS A 46 9.12 15.70 -20.21
CA LYS A 46 9.03 14.36 -20.79
C LYS A 46 7.62 13.80 -20.76
N LEU A 47 6.95 13.91 -19.63
CA LEU A 47 5.56 13.44 -19.47
C LEU A 47 4.62 14.23 -20.39
N SER A 48 4.77 15.58 -20.48
CA SER A 48 4.01 16.40 -21.41
C SER A 48 4.26 16.02 -22.87
N SER A 49 5.50 15.74 -23.24
CA SER A 49 5.80 15.32 -24.62
C SER A 49 5.18 13.97 -25.00
N ILE A 50 5.02 13.04 -24.04
CA ILE A 50 4.32 11.78 -24.25
C ILE A 50 2.80 12.03 -24.36
N ARG A 51 2.23 12.81 -23.45
CA ARG A 51 0.82 13.16 -23.46
C ARG A 51 0.39 13.84 -24.77
N ASP A 52 1.21 14.77 -25.27
CA ASP A 52 0.88 15.63 -26.43
C ASP A 52 1.27 14.95 -27.78
N ALA A 53 1.84 13.74 -27.75
CA ALA A 53 2.08 12.93 -28.94
C ALA A 53 0.77 12.34 -29.49
N GLU A 54 0.78 11.93 -30.75
CA GLU A 54 -0.35 11.21 -31.34
C GLU A 54 -0.66 9.91 -30.57
N GLY A 55 -1.91 9.74 -30.14
CA GLY A 55 -2.32 8.63 -29.28
C GLY A 55 -1.82 8.72 -27.83
N GLY A 56 -1.28 9.87 -27.42
CA GLY A 56 -0.70 10.08 -26.09
C GLY A 56 -1.68 10.15 -24.93
N ASP A 57 -2.97 10.36 -25.21
CA ASP A 57 -3.99 10.50 -24.17
C ASP A 57 -4.08 9.27 -23.24
N ASP A 58 -3.83 8.05 -23.79
CA ASP A 58 -3.82 6.80 -23.04
C ASP A 58 -2.40 6.24 -22.76
N ALA A 59 -1.36 6.98 -23.14
CA ALA A 59 0.03 6.53 -22.96
C ALA A 59 0.57 6.69 -21.53
N LEU A 60 -0.16 7.41 -20.68
CA LEU A 60 0.23 7.67 -19.30
C LEU A 60 -0.80 7.06 -18.33
N ALA A 61 -0.28 6.50 -17.24
CA ALA A 61 -1.09 5.99 -16.14
C ALA A 61 -0.43 6.32 -14.81
N GLY A 62 -1.23 6.32 -13.73
CA GLY A 62 -0.74 6.54 -12.38
C GLY A 62 -1.23 5.50 -11.39
N PHE A 63 -0.34 5.05 -10.52
CA PHE A 63 -0.64 4.13 -9.44
C PHE A 63 -0.31 4.77 -8.10
N GLY A 64 -1.34 5.09 -7.32
CA GLY A 64 -1.21 5.66 -5.99
C GLY A 64 -0.89 4.62 -4.92
N CYS A 65 -0.62 5.10 -3.71
CA CYS A 65 -0.29 4.27 -2.56
C CYS A 65 -1.02 4.74 -1.30
N ALA A 66 -1.43 3.79 -0.45
CA ALA A 66 -2.06 4.07 0.85
C ALA A 66 -1.08 4.62 1.91
N LYS A 67 0.21 4.74 1.60
CA LYS A 67 1.24 5.25 2.51
C LYS A 67 1.38 6.77 2.50
N GLY A 68 0.66 7.45 1.59
CA GLY A 68 0.61 8.90 1.52
C GLY A 68 -0.52 9.49 2.38
N SER A 69 -0.50 10.80 2.53
CA SER A 69 -1.59 11.56 3.14
C SER A 69 -2.79 11.69 2.17
N ASN A 70 -3.92 12.15 2.69
CA ASN A 70 -5.10 12.44 1.86
C ASN A 70 -4.81 13.51 0.81
N GLU A 71 -3.98 14.50 1.16
CA GLU A 71 -3.55 15.57 0.26
C GLU A 71 -2.70 15.02 -0.89
N GLU A 72 -1.78 14.09 -0.61
CA GLU A 72 -0.99 13.41 -1.63
C GLU A 72 -1.88 12.60 -2.57
N ALA A 73 -2.84 11.84 -2.04
CA ALA A 73 -3.80 11.08 -2.85
C ALA A 73 -4.64 12.00 -3.75
N TYR A 74 -5.11 13.12 -3.23
CA TYR A 74 -5.84 14.12 -3.99
C TYR A 74 -4.98 14.74 -5.11
N LEU A 75 -3.77 15.19 -4.78
CA LEU A 75 -2.86 15.81 -5.73
C LEU A 75 -2.42 14.82 -6.81
N PHE A 76 -2.19 13.56 -6.44
CA PHE A 76 -1.85 12.51 -7.39
C PHE A 76 -2.98 12.26 -8.39
N GLN A 77 -4.22 12.12 -7.91
CA GLN A 77 -5.38 11.96 -8.78
C GLN A 77 -5.59 13.20 -9.68
N LYS A 78 -5.38 14.40 -9.13
CA LYS A 78 -5.45 15.66 -9.89
C LYS A 78 -4.37 15.70 -10.99
N LEU A 79 -3.15 15.27 -10.70
CA LEU A 79 -2.08 15.19 -11.70
C LEU A 79 -2.50 14.30 -12.88
N ILE A 80 -3.05 13.12 -12.62
CA ILE A 80 -3.46 12.22 -13.69
C ILE A 80 -4.62 12.79 -14.51
N ARG A 81 -5.67 13.27 -13.83
CA ARG A 81 -6.88 13.76 -14.51
C ARG A 81 -6.70 15.10 -15.22
N VAL A 82 -6.00 16.02 -14.58
CA VAL A 82 -5.81 17.38 -15.14
C VAL A 82 -4.50 17.49 -15.91
N GLY A 83 -3.40 16.97 -15.33
CA GLY A 83 -2.07 17.05 -15.94
C GLY A 83 -1.92 16.09 -17.13
N PHE A 84 -2.33 14.85 -17.01
CA PHE A 84 -2.25 13.84 -18.08
C PHE A 84 -3.52 13.77 -18.94
N ARG A 85 -4.61 14.40 -18.51
CA ARG A 85 -5.90 14.47 -19.21
C ARG A 85 -6.57 13.12 -19.45
N ASN A 86 -6.39 12.16 -18.54
CA ASN A 86 -7.02 10.86 -18.63
C ASN A 86 -7.50 10.37 -17.25
N ASN A 87 -8.15 9.20 -17.20
CA ASN A 87 -8.61 8.55 -15.99
C ASN A 87 -7.84 7.27 -15.67
N ASN A 88 -6.65 7.08 -16.24
CA ASN A 88 -5.80 5.91 -16.02
C ASN A 88 -5.11 6.00 -14.64
N VAL A 89 -5.89 6.06 -13.59
CA VAL A 89 -5.44 6.15 -12.21
C VAL A 89 -6.06 5.04 -11.38
N ASP A 90 -5.25 4.33 -10.64
CA ASP A 90 -5.69 3.34 -9.68
C ASP A 90 -4.82 3.44 -8.41
N HIS A 91 -5.11 2.61 -7.45
CA HIS A 91 -4.53 2.65 -6.12
C HIS A 91 -4.17 1.25 -5.65
N CYS A 92 -3.23 1.14 -4.71
CA CYS A 92 -2.82 -0.15 -4.16
C CYS A 92 -3.99 -0.94 -3.53
N THR A 93 -5.06 -0.26 -3.11
CA THR A 93 -6.32 -0.85 -2.63
C THR A 93 -6.90 -1.87 -3.61
N ARG A 94 -6.70 -1.68 -4.92
CA ARG A 94 -7.16 -2.63 -5.96
C ARG A 94 -6.68 -4.05 -5.69
N MET A 95 -5.43 -4.21 -5.27
CA MET A 95 -4.83 -5.51 -4.98
C MET A 95 -4.83 -5.86 -3.49
N CYS A 96 -4.97 -4.86 -2.62
CA CYS A 96 -4.84 -5.01 -1.17
C CYS A 96 -6.15 -5.45 -0.51
N HIS A 97 -7.22 -4.69 -0.66
CA HIS A 97 -8.50 -4.91 0.02
C HIS A 97 -9.72 -4.49 -0.80
N ALA A 98 -9.64 -4.58 -2.12
CA ALA A 98 -10.79 -4.27 -2.99
C ALA A 98 -11.99 -5.17 -2.67
N SER A 99 -11.77 -6.45 -2.42
CA SER A 99 -12.81 -7.40 -2.02
C SER A 99 -13.44 -7.03 -0.67
N SER A 100 -12.64 -6.60 0.31
CA SER A 100 -13.13 -6.13 1.61
C SER A 100 -13.97 -4.86 1.47
N VAL A 101 -13.53 -3.91 0.64
CA VAL A 101 -14.31 -2.68 0.36
C VAL A 101 -15.63 -3.04 -0.32
N ALA A 102 -15.61 -3.92 -1.31
CA ALA A 102 -16.84 -4.38 -1.99
C ALA A 102 -17.80 -5.03 -1.00
N ALA A 103 -17.32 -5.94 -0.15
CA ALA A 103 -18.13 -6.62 0.86
C ALA A 103 -18.71 -5.64 1.90
N LEU A 104 -17.94 -4.65 2.35
CA LEU A 104 -18.41 -3.62 3.27
C LEU A 104 -19.47 -2.74 2.62
N MET A 105 -19.26 -2.30 1.37
CA MET A 105 -20.24 -1.50 0.64
C MET A 105 -21.54 -2.26 0.43
N GLU A 106 -21.48 -3.55 0.12
CA GLU A 106 -22.65 -4.41 -0.08
C GLU A 106 -23.38 -4.70 1.24
N ALA A 107 -22.65 -5.00 2.32
CA ALA A 107 -23.22 -5.42 3.59
C ALA A 107 -23.71 -4.26 4.47
N ILE A 108 -22.96 -3.14 4.51
CA ILE A 108 -23.23 -2.01 5.43
C ILE A 108 -23.32 -0.64 4.73
N GLY A 109 -23.18 -0.59 3.41
CA GLY A 109 -23.32 0.64 2.63
C GLY A 109 -22.13 1.63 2.72
N THR A 110 -21.02 1.24 3.32
CA THR A 110 -19.83 2.08 3.43
C THR A 110 -18.55 1.25 3.26
N GLY A 111 -17.51 1.83 2.65
CA GLY A 111 -16.21 1.19 2.51
C GLY A 111 -15.31 1.26 3.76
N ALA A 112 -15.84 1.73 4.89
CA ALA A 112 -15.11 1.85 6.14
C ALA A 112 -15.65 0.91 7.21
N VAL A 113 -14.76 0.48 8.12
CA VAL A 113 -15.12 -0.35 9.27
C VAL A 113 -16.00 0.41 10.27
N THR A 114 -16.81 -0.32 11.03
CA THR A 114 -17.79 0.26 11.97
C THR A 114 -17.21 0.59 13.34
N ALA A 115 -16.07 -0.01 13.71
CA ALA A 115 -15.45 0.18 15.01
C ALA A 115 -13.92 0.25 14.92
N PRO A 116 -13.24 1.06 15.75
CA PRO A 116 -11.80 1.05 15.85
C PRO A 116 -11.31 -0.24 16.53
N VAL A 117 -10.08 -0.65 16.23
CA VAL A 117 -9.46 -1.87 16.82
C VAL A 117 -9.39 -1.78 18.37
N SER A 118 -9.29 -0.58 18.92
CA SER A 118 -9.27 -0.37 20.38
C SER A 118 -10.53 -0.86 21.09
N GLU A 119 -11.66 -0.99 20.39
CA GLU A 119 -12.91 -1.51 20.95
C GLU A 119 -12.84 -3.00 21.34
N VAL A 120 -11.85 -3.72 20.87
CA VAL A 120 -11.62 -5.12 21.26
C VAL A 120 -11.48 -5.30 22.78
N LYS A 121 -11.05 -4.26 23.49
CA LYS A 121 -10.98 -4.25 24.97
C LYS A 121 -12.34 -4.33 25.67
N ASN A 122 -13.42 -4.00 24.96
CA ASN A 122 -14.79 -4.00 25.45
C ASN A 122 -15.59 -5.21 24.89
N ALA A 123 -14.96 -6.04 24.05
CA ALA A 123 -15.60 -7.19 23.43
C ALA A 123 -15.43 -8.45 24.27
N GLU A 124 -16.45 -9.27 24.36
CA GLU A 124 -16.40 -10.57 25.03
C GLU A 124 -15.79 -11.65 24.12
N VAL A 125 -16.01 -11.54 22.82
CA VAL A 125 -15.50 -12.46 21.79
C VAL A 125 -14.97 -11.67 20.61
N ALA A 126 -13.81 -12.07 20.09
CA ALA A 126 -13.30 -11.62 18.80
C ALA A 126 -12.95 -12.81 17.90
N ILE A 127 -13.24 -12.66 16.63
CA ILE A 127 -12.94 -13.66 15.61
C ILE A 127 -11.93 -13.03 14.63
N LEU A 128 -10.80 -13.69 14.46
CA LEU A 128 -9.80 -13.35 13.43
C LEU A 128 -9.89 -14.37 12.31
N ILE A 129 -10.13 -13.92 11.09
CA ILE A 129 -10.26 -14.78 9.92
C ILE A 129 -9.24 -14.33 8.87
N GLY A 130 -8.33 -15.22 8.46
CA GLY A 130 -7.37 -14.99 7.37
C GLY A 130 -6.46 -13.76 7.58
N CYS A 131 -6.20 -13.35 8.83
CA CYS A 131 -5.38 -12.19 9.12
C CYS A 131 -4.32 -12.48 10.20
N ARG A 132 -3.17 -11.83 10.05
CA ARG A 132 -2.02 -12.00 10.96
C ARG A 132 -1.58 -10.67 11.55
N PRO A 133 -2.36 -10.10 12.49
CA PRO A 133 -2.14 -8.75 13.00
C PRO A 133 -0.82 -8.59 13.75
N THR A 134 -0.24 -9.66 14.30
CA THR A 134 1.09 -9.63 14.91
C THR A 134 2.19 -9.17 13.96
N GLN A 135 2.03 -9.44 12.66
CA GLN A 135 2.99 -9.03 11.63
C GLN A 135 2.54 -7.78 10.87
N ASN A 136 1.27 -7.73 10.47
CA ASN A 136 0.77 -6.67 9.59
C ASN A 136 0.34 -5.42 10.35
N HIS A 137 -0.12 -5.59 11.61
CA HIS A 137 -0.63 -4.52 12.47
C HIS A 137 -0.20 -4.74 13.93
N PRO A 138 1.13 -4.70 14.22
CA PRO A 138 1.65 -5.12 15.52
C PRO A 138 1.11 -4.31 16.70
N VAL A 139 0.84 -3.02 16.51
CA VAL A 139 0.23 -2.17 17.54
C VAL A 139 -1.21 -2.61 17.81
N ALA A 140 -2.01 -2.87 16.77
CA ALA A 140 -3.37 -3.40 16.92
C ALA A 140 -3.38 -4.77 17.63
N ALA A 141 -2.41 -5.63 17.33
CA ALA A 141 -2.27 -6.91 18.01
C ALA A 141 -2.02 -6.79 19.52
N THR A 142 -1.45 -5.67 20.01
CA THR A 142 -1.25 -5.47 21.45
C THR A 142 -2.58 -5.29 22.18
N PHE A 143 -3.56 -4.63 21.58
CA PHE A 143 -4.90 -4.50 22.17
C PHE A 143 -5.56 -5.87 22.32
N ILE A 144 -5.49 -6.72 21.30
CA ILE A 144 -6.02 -8.08 21.32
C ILE A 144 -5.33 -8.92 22.41
N LYS A 145 -3.99 -8.93 22.40
CA LYS A 145 -3.19 -9.68 23.40
C LYS A 145 -3.51 -9.26 24.84
N ASN A 146 -3.61 -7.97 25.07
CA ASN A 146 -3.92 -7.45 26.40
C ASN A 146 -5.34 -7.82 26.83
N ALA A 147 -6.33 -7.73 25.95
CA ALA A 147 -7.70 -8.10 26.25
C ALA A 147 -7.83 -9.61 26.58
N VAL A 148 -7.15 -10.47 25.84
CA VAL A 148 -7.08 -11.91 26.14
C VAL A 148 -6.37 -12.18 27.47
N LYS A 149 -5.20 -11.56 27.69
CA LYS A 149 -4.43 -11.73 28.93
C LYS A 149 -5.20 -11.30 30.19
N ASN A 150 -6.03 -10.29 30.08
CA ASN A 150 -6.85 -9.78 31.17
C ASN A 150 -8.18 -10.55 31.33
N ASN A 151 -8.38 -11.65 30.61
CA ASN A 151 -9.58 -12.48 30.60
C ASN A 151 -10.87 -11.71 30.25
N VAL A 152 -10.77 -10.63 29.52
CA VAL A 152 -11.92 -9.87 29.02
C VAL A 152 -12.41 -10.46 27.70
N LEU A 153 -11.49 -10.91 26.84
CA LEU A 153 -11.73 -11.33 25.46
C LEU A 153 -11.47 -12.82 25.27
N LYS A 154 -12.44 -13.55 24.72
CA LYS A 154 -12.23 -14.88 24.13
C LYS A 154 -11.89 -14.74 22.66
N LEU A 155 -10.72 -15.20 22.27
CA LEU A 155 -10.23 -15.08 20.90
C LEU A 155 -10.47 -16.39 20.15
N ILE A 156 -11.04 -16.28 18.96
CA ILE A 156 -11.17 -17.39 17.99
C ILE A 156 -10.32 -17.04 16.77
N VAL A 157 -9.45 -17.95 16.35
CA VAL A 157 -8.60 -17.74 15.17
C VAL A 157 -8.97 -18.76 14.10
N LEU A 158 -9.26 -18.28 12.90
CA LEU A 158 -9.48 -19.09 11.70
C LEU A 158 -8.42 -18.69 10.67
N ASP A 159 -7.51 -19.59 10.34
CA ASP A 159 -6.42 -19.34 9.39
C ASP A 159 -5.98 -20.65 8.73
N PRO A 160 -5.59 -20.65 7.47
CA PRO A 160 -5.02 -21.83 6.83
C PRO A 160 -3.75 -22.35 7.50
N ARG A 161 -3.06 -21.47 8.23
CA ARG A 161 -1.80 -21.78 8.94
C ARG A 161 -1.92 -21.45 10.42
N GLU A 162 -1.24 -22.21 11.25
CA GLU A 162 -1.05 -21.82 12.64
C GLU A 162 -0.27 -20.49 12.71
N GLN A 163 -0.75 -19.56 13.54
CA GLN A 163 -0.15 -18.25 13.73
C GLN A 163 0.10 -17.92 15.20
N ASP A 164 0.82 -16.84 15.45
CA ASP A 164 1.25 -16.47 16.82
C ASP A 164 0.10 -16.32 17.80
N LEU A 165 -1.05 -15.82 17.37
CA LEU A 165 -2.23 -15.63 18.21
C LEU A 165 -3.01 -16.93 18.45
N SER A 166 -2.76 -17.99 17.67
CA SER A 166 -3.36 -19.32 17.90
C SER A 166 -3.00 -19.88 19.28
N ARG A 167 -1.84 -19.51 19.84
CA ARG A 167 -1.37 -19.95 21.14
C ARG A 167 -2.16 -19.41 22.33
N ILE A 168 -2.81 -18.27 22.15
CA ILE A 168 -3.58 -17.59 23.17
C ILE A 168 -5.07 -17.57 22.86
N ALA A 169 -5.45 -18.19 21.74
CA ALA A 169 -6.85 -18.27 21.33
C ALA A 169 -7.59 -19.35 22.14
N GLU A 170 -8.85 -19.09 22.47
CA GLU A 170 -9.80 -20.08 23.03
C GLU A 170 -10.01 -21.23 22.03
N LYS A 171 -10.09 -20.90 20.73
CA LYS A 171 -10.17 -21.86 19.62
C LYS A 171 -9.33 -21.40 18.44
N SER A 172 -8.61 -22.34 17.85
CA SER A 172 -7.91 -22.15 16.59
C SER A 172 -8.39 -23.22 15.60
N LEU A 173 -8.95 -22.77 14.49
CA LEU A 173 -9.52 -23.61 13.45
C LEU A 173 -8.73 -23.40 12.16
N GLN A 174 -8.25 -24.48 11.57
CA GLN A 174 -7.56 -24.44 10.28
C GLN A 174 -8.53 -24.84 9.17
N PHE A 175 -8.52 -24.06 8.09
CA PHE A 175 -9.26 -24.36 6.87
C PHE A 175 -8.30 -24.50 5.68
N LYS A 176 -8.78 -25.11 4.60
CA LYS A 176 -7.97 -25.22 3.36
C LYS A 176 -7.91 -23.85 2.68
N PRO A 177 -6.75 -23.46 2.09
CA PRO A 177 -6.68 -22.24 1.28
C PRO A 177 -7.80 -22.19 0.23
N GLY A 178 -8.51 -21.07 0.16
CA GLY A 178 -9.65 -20.88 -0.74
C GLY A 178 -10.97 -21.50 -0.26
N ALA A 179 -11.06 -21.87 1.03
CA ALA A 179 -12.28 -22.40 1.65
C ALA A 179 -12.76 -21.54 2.84
N ASP A 180 -12.36 -20.28 2.86
CA ASP A 180 -12.72 -19.25 3.82
C ASP A 180 -14.04 -18.54 3.49
#